data_0b615d7f9569279d18af1021c13fa748
#
_entry.id   0b615d7f9569279d18af1021c13fa748
#
_cell.length_a   1.000
_cell.length_b   1.000
_cell.length_c   1.000
_cell.angle_alpha   90.00
_cell.angle_beta   90.00
_cell.angle_gamma   90.00
#
_symmetry.space_group_name_H-M   'P 1'
#
loop_
_entity.id
_entity.type
_entity.pdbx_description
1 polymer ?
#
loop_
_entity_poly.entity_id
_entity_poly.type
_entity_poly.pdbx_seq_one_letter_code
_entity_poly.pdbx_strand_id
1 'polypeptide(L)'
;FRGYHISIISEVSVTSSKEVYVEIPMDENIQYLAEVLVKPEIKKDRTVNPMAITGGRMISMEEASRFANGFDDPARLSAAFAGVAGDIGTNAVAIRGNSPQFTQWRLEGIEIPNPTHFADLSGLGGGFLSALSTQVIGNSDFYNGAFPAEYNNVLSGVFDMHLRNGNNQKYEHAFQVGLMGIDLSSEGPISKKRGSSYLVNYRFSTTSLASGNDLNLKYQDLSFKLNFPTSKAGTFSIWGLGLIDRNKAPIEERSKWETLGDRQSGENRLEKMAGGLAHKYVINENTYVRSSLSATYSKDHTVVDQQADDKLIRVGDIRNSRWDFVFNSYLNTKFSPRHTNRTGVTITNLHYDLDYQVSRYFGLNRPMEQISKGDGESTVFSAYSSSVINLNNNWDTSLGVTAQYFTLNNNLSIEPRVALKWKINPKHSLALAYGLHSRREKLDYYFVEKVVNGKNQSNRYLDFSRAHHVGMTYDWNINQNLHLKIEPYFQYLLRIPVEKNSSFSVINHEEFYLDRILTNTGQGRNYGIDITLEQYMKNGFYYMITGSLFKSKYRGGDNVWRNTRLDKNYLLNLLAGKEWMVGKLKQNVLSLNGRLFFQGGER
;
A
#
# COMPACT_ATOMS: atom_id res chain seq x y z
N PHE A 1 -20.28 8.42 26.01
CA PHE A 1 -20.65 7.39 26.99
C PHE A 1 -19.92 7.68 28.30
N ARG A 2 -20.63 7.67 29.43
CA ARG A 2 -20.01 7.84 30.76
C ARG A 2 -19.23 6.56 31.10
N GLY A 3 -18.02 6.71 31.67
CA GLY A 3 -17.16 5.58 32.06
C GLY A 3 -16.16 5.11 31.02
N TYR A 4 -16.00 5.82 29.93
CA TYR A 4 -14.98 5.53 28.90
C TYR A 4 -14.03 6.71 28.73
N HIS A 5 -12.79 6.40 28.34
CA HIS A 5 -11.86 7.44 27.89
C HIS A 5 -12.41 8.11 26.64
N ILE A 6 -12.18 9.42 26.52
CA ILE A 6 -12.57 10.16 25.32
C ILE A 6 -11.72 9.63 24.16
N SER A 7 -12.36 9.01 23.18
CA SER A 7 -11.76 8.63 21.90
C SER A 7 -12.13 9.70 20.87
N ILE A 8 -11.15 10.26 20.20
CA ILE A 8 -11.35 11.27 19.17
C ILE A 8 -10.74 10.75 17.89
N ILE A 9 -11.55 10.67 16.86
CA ILE A 9 -11.11 10.44 15.48
C ILE A 9 -11.16 11.80 14.81
N SER A 10 -9.98 12.34 14.49
CA SER A 10 -9.83 13.62 13.83
C SER A 10 -10.14 13.50 12.34
N GLU A 11 -10.57 14.61 11.74
CA GLU A 11 -10.70 14.76 10.29
C GLU A 11 -11.59 13.71 9.62
N VAL A 12 -12.67 13.34 10.28
CA VAL A 12 -13.76 12.64 9.64
C VAL A 12 -14.47 13.64 8.74
N SER A 13 -14.25 13.55 7.42
CA SER A 13 -14.97 14.40 6.47
C SER A 13 -16.42 13.97 6.44
N VAL A 14 -17.28 14.76 7.05
CA VAL A 14 -18.73 14.60 6.96
C VAL A 14 -19.26 15.72 6.08
N THR A 15 -19.39 15.45 4.79
CA THR A 15 -20.09 16.38 3.90
C THR A 15 -21.60 16.32 4.18
N SER A 16 -22.32 17.38 3.84
CA SER A 16 -23.78 17.46 4.08
C SER A 16 -24.50 16.20 3.62
N SER A 17 -25.09 15.47 4.57
CA SER A 17 -25.86 14.25 4.37
C SER A 17 -25.08 12.98 3.99
N LYS A 18 -23.76 12.91 4.21
CA LYS A 18 -23.00 11.66 4.11
C LYS A 18 -22.87 10.97 5.45
N GLU A 19 -23.09 9.65 5.48
CA GLU A 19 -22.74 8.82 6.62
C GLU A 19 -21.27 8.39 6.52
N VAL A 20 -20.52 8.65 7.56
CA VAL A 20 -19.18 8.14 7.73
C VAL A 20 -19.20 7.05 8.80
N TYR A 21 -18.86 5.85 8.41
CA TYR A 21 -18.74 4.72 9.35
C TYR A 21 -17.36 4.76 9.98
N VAL A 22 -17.33 5.02 11.29
CA VAL A 22 -16.09 5.06 12.06
C VAL A 22 -16.19 4.03 13.18
N GLU A 23 -15.31 3.04 13.22
CA GLU A 23 -15.15 2.18 14.39
C GLU A 23 -14.36 2.95 15.46
N ILE A 24 -15.00 3.22 16.56
CA ILE A 24 -14.37 3.88 17.70
C ILE A 24 -14.06 2.84 18.76
N PRO A 25 -12.79 2.45 18.96
CA PRO A 25 -12.43 1.62 20.10
C PRO A 25 -12.66 2.44 21.38
N MET A 26 -13.55 1.94 22.24
CA MET A 26 -13.85 2.60 23.51
C MET A 26 -13.07 1.92 24.64
N ASP A 27 -12.14 2.64 25.25
CA ASP A 27 -11.40 2.22 26.43
C ASP A 27 -12.13 2.66 27.70
N GLU A 28 -12.46 1.73 28.59
CA GLU A 28 -13.15 2.06 29.84
C GLU A 28 -12.25 2.90 30.75
N ASN A 29 -12.81 4.00 31.24
CA ASN A 29 -12.17 4.83 32.26
C ASN A 29 -12.53 4.31 33.65
N ILE A 30 -11.62 3.59 34.29
CA ILE A 30 -11.82 2.97 35.61
C ILE A 30 -11.51 3.98 36.76
N GLN A 31 -11.34 5.26 36.49
CA GLN A 31 -11.07 6.24 37.53
C GLN A 31 -12.37 6.75 38.18
N TYR A 32 -12.45 6.58 39.50
CA TYR A 32 -13.44 7.20 40.36
C TYR A 32 -13.23 8.73 40.44
N LEU A 33 -14.27 9.47 40.09
CA LEU A 33 -14.66 10.83 40.46
C LEU A 33 -13.59 11.85 40.85
N ALA A 34 -13.14 12.60 39.85
CA ALA A 34 -12.96 14.04 39.95
C ALA A 34 -13.44 14.65 38.62
N GLU A 35 -14.24 15.70 38.70
CA GLU A 35 -14.75 16.43 37.53
C GLU A 35 -13.58 17.03 36.76
N VAL A 36 -13.09 16.33 35.78
CA VAL A 36 -12.03 16.82 34.88
C VAL A 36 -12.72 17.29 33.62
N LEU A 37 -12.67 18.61 33.42
CA LEU A 37 -13.03 19.23 32.15
C LEU A 37 -12.00 18.81 31.10
N VAL A 38 -12.17 17.63 30.49
CA VAL A 38 -11.28 17.12 29.45
C VAL A 38 -11.67 17.81 28.14
N LYS A 39 -10.87 18.79 27.72
CA LYS A 39 -10.92 19.25 26.32
C LYS A 39 -10.42 18.11 25.43
N PRO A 40 -11.17 17.75 24.39
CA PRO A 40 -10.79 16.67 23.50
C PRO A 40 -9.43 16.95 22.85
N GLU A 41 -8.48 16.04 23.00
CA GLU A 41 -7.20 16.06 22.27
C GLU A 41 -7.43 15.50 20.85
N ILE A 42 -7.01 16.24 19.84
CA ILE A 42 -7.00 15.78 18.46
C ILE A 42 -5.86 14.77 18.33
N LYS A 43 -6.19 13.50 18.12
CA LYS A 43 -5.21 12.39 17.95
C LYS A 43 -5.25 11.85 16.53
N LYS A 44 -4.55 12.52 15.62
CA LYS A 44 -4.37 12.08 14.22
C LYS A 44 -3.33 10.96 14.07
N ASP A 45 -2.50 10.76 15.06
CA ASP A 45 -1.41 9.79 15.11
C ASP A 45 -1.88 8.33 15.30
N ARG A 46 -3.20 8.10 15.47
CA ARG A 46 -3.76 6.77 15.62
C ARG A 46 -4.19 6.20 14.28
N THR A 47 -3.87 4.93 14.06
CA THR A 47 -4.41 4.12 12.96
C THR A 47 -5.89 3.82 13.16
N VAL A 48 -6.60 3.55 12.06
CA VAL A 48 -7.97 3.02 12.07
C VAL A 48 -7.98 1.63 12.71
N ASN A 49 -6.92 0.86 12.47
CA ASN A 49 -6.77 -0.47 13.04
C ASN A 49 -6.33 -0.40 14.52
N PRO A 50 -7.18 -0.79 15.48
CA PRO A 50 -6.87 -0.72 16.91
C PRO A 50 -5.79 -1.71 17.36
N MET A 51 -5.42 -2.70 16.53
CA MET A 51 -4.36 -3.66 16.86
C MET A 51 -2.96 -3.06 16.69
N ALA A 52 -2.84 -1.92 16.02
CA ALA A 52 -1.58 -1.19 15.85
C ALA A 52 -1.41 -0.12 16.93
N ILE A 53 -0.47 -0.33 17.85
CA ILE A 53 -0.16 0.66 18.90
C ILE A 53 0.99 1.61 18.51
N THR A 54 1.70 1.31 17.42
CA THR A 54 2.79 2.10 16.83
C THR A 54 3.05 1.67 15.38
N GLY A 55 3.91 2.40 14.65
CA GLY A 55 4.40 2.00 13.32
C GLY A 55 3.43 2.30 12.16
N GLY A 56 2.33 2.96 12.42
CA GLY A 56 1.34 3.31 11.41
C GLY A 56 0.84 4.75 11.53
N ARG A 57 0.20 5.21 10.45
CA ARG A 57 -0.48 6.50 10.35
C ARG A 57 -1.79 6.32 9.58
N MET A 58 -2.84 6.99 10.02
CA MET A 58 -4.08 7.09 9.25
C MET A 58 -3.88 8.01 8.05
N ILE A 59 -4.34 7.58 6.88
CA ILE A 59 -4.54 8.41 5.70
C ILE A 59 -5.97 8.93 5.74
N SER A 60 -6.14 10.22 6.03
CA SER A 60 -7.43 10.88 6.01
C SER A 60 -7.77 11.36 4.60
N MET A 61 -9.00 11.15 4.15
CA MET A 61 -9.45 11.63 2.85
C MET A 61 -9.49 13.16 2.78
N GLU A 62 -9.73 13.81 3.90
CA GLU A 62 -9.69 15.26 4.00
C GLU A 62 -8.27 15.80 3.80
N GLU A 63 -7.25 15.13 4.34
CA GLU A 63 -5.83 15.46 4.08
C GLU A 63 -5.47 15.20 2.62
N ALA A 64 -5.92 14.08 2.05
CA ALA A 64 -5.64 13.73 0.66
C ALA A 64 -6.14 14.79 -0.32
N SER A 65 -7.29 15.38 -0.05
CA SER A 65 -7.86 16.46 -0.90
C SER A 65 -7.18 17.82 -0.71
N ARG A 66 -6.50 18.05 0.43
CA ARG A 66 -5.83 19.32 0.74
C ARG A 66 -4.36 19.35 0.36
N PHE A 67 -3.67 18.22 0.42
CA PHE A 67 -2.23 18.20 0.24
C PHE A 67 -1.84 18.47 -1.22
N ALA A 68 -1.00 19.47 -1.40
CA ALA A 68 -0.48 19.82 -2.72
C ALA A 68 0.29 18.64 -3.35
N ASN A 69 0.10 18.40 -4.65
CA ASN A 69 0.69 17.31 -5.42
C ASN A 69 0.16 15.91 -5.08
N GLY A 70 -0.97 15.80 -4.39
CA GLY A 70 -1.62 14.50 -4.12
C GLY A 70 -2.28 13.90 -5.37
N PHE A 71 -2.75 14.72 -6.32
CA PHE A 71 -3.51 14.32 -7.51
C PHE A 71 -4.63 13.33 -7.19
N ASP A 72 -5.25 13.46 -6.01
CA ASP A 72 -6.25 12.52 -5.49
C ASP A 72 -5.76 11.07 -5.39
N ASP A 73 -4.43 10.87 -5.20
CA ASP A 73 -3.76 9.58 -5.15
C ASP A 73 -3.18 9.33 -3.74
N PRO A 74 -3.66 8.31 -2.99
CA PRO A 74 -3.15 8.01 -1.66
C PRO A 74 -1.68 7.57 -1.64
N ALA A 75 -1.14 7.01 -2.71
CA ALA A 75 0.29 6.69 -2.81
C ALA A 75 1.14 7.97 -2.86
N ARG A 76 0.76 8.93 -3.69
CA ARG A 76 1.43 10.24 -3.77
C ARG A 76 1.32 11.03 -2.47
N LEU A 77 0.18 10.91 -1.79
CA LEU A 77 0.01 11.50 -0.47
C LEU A 77 1.03 10.96 0.52
N SER A 78 1.25 9.63 0.53
CA SER A 78 2.19 8.99 1.45
C SER A 78 3.64 9.48 1.29
N ALA A 79 4.02 9.97 0.10
CA ALA A 79 5.34 10.57 -0.14
C ALA A 79 5.56 11.89 0.63
N ALA A 80 4.54 12.45 1.27
CA ALA A 80 4.69 13.55 2.22
C ALA A 80 5.08 13.08 3.63
N PHE A 81 4.98 11.78 3.92
CA PHE A 81 5.27 11.23 5.24
C PHE A 81 6.77 10.97 5.42
N ALA A 82 7.24 11.03 6.67
CA ALA A 82 8.61 10.73 6.99
C ALA A 82 8.97 9.27 6.64
N GLY A 83 10.18 9.04 6.16
CA GLY A 83 10.65 7.71 5.73
C GLY A 83 10.17 7.28 4.35
N VAL A 84 9.41 8.10 3.63
CA VAL A 84 8.85 7.76 2.32
C VAL A 84 9.47 8.64 1.24
N ALA A 85 10.27 8.04 0.36
CA ALA A 85 10.78 8.69 -0.83
C ALA A 85 9.80 8.47 -1.99
N GLY A 86 9.42 9.53 -2.66
CA GLY A 86 8.60 9.50 -3.87
C GLY A 86 9.33 10.07 -5.07
N ASP A 87 8.71 9.95 -6.23
CA ASP A 87 9.15 10.57 -7.47
C ASP A 87 8.00 11.44 -8.02
N ILE A 88 8.33 12.54 -8.72
CA ILE A 88 7.35 13.45 -9.32
C ILE A 88 6.64 12.77 -10.50
N GLY A 89 7.37 11.98 -11.28
CA GLY A 89 6.87 11.32 -12.50
C GLY A 89 6.04 10.07 -12.26
N THR A 90 6.20 9.42 -11.10
CA THR A 90 5.52 8.17 -10.78
C THR A 90 4.91 8.22 -9.38
N ASN A 91 4.05 7.25 -9.05
CA ASN A 91 3.60 7.04 -7.69
C ASN A 91 4.35 5.89 -6.98
N ALA A 92 5.52 5.53 -7.47
CA ALA A 92 6.42 4.63 -6.77
C ALA A 92 6.86 5.24 -5.45
N VAL A 93 6.67 4.51 -4.36
CA VAL A 93 7.07 4.94 -3.03
C VAL A 93 8.10 3.96 -2.44
N ALA A 94 9.28 4.47 -2.20
CA ALA A 94 10.33 3.73 -1.50
C ALA A 94 10.26 4.05 0.00
N ILE A 95 10.04 3.03 0.82
CA ILE A 95 9.81 3.20 2.26
C ILE A 95 11.08 2.81 3.00
N ARG A 96 11.72 3.78 3.70
CA ARG A 96 12.95 3.58 4.48
C ARG A 96 14.07 2.91 3.65
N GLY A 97 14.19 3.30 2.37
CA GLY A 97 15.19 2.76 1.43
C GLY A 97 14.88 1.36 0.87
N ASN A 98 13.73 0.79 1.16
CA ASN A 98 13.27 -0.46 0.53
C ASN A 98 12.66 -0.17 -0.85
N SER A 99 12.81 -1.13 -1.76
CA SER A 99 12.21 -1.08 -3.08
C SER A 99 10.68 -1.02 -3.00
N PRO A 100 10.01 -0.22 -3.85
CA PRO A 100 8.55 -0.14 -3.92
C PRO A 100 7.87 -1.50 -4.15
N GLN A 101 8.53 -2.43 -4.84
CA GLN A 101 8.02 -3.79 -5.04
C GLN A 101 7.77 -4.58 -3.74
N PHE A 102 8.39 -4.19 -2.62
CA PHE A 102 8.24 -4.83 -1.31
C PHE A 102 7.07 -4.27 -0.49
N THR A 103 6.35 -3.29 -1.04
CA THR A 103 5.15 -2.71 -0.43
C THR A 103 3.92 -3.56 -0.75
N GLN A 104 3.04 -3.71 0.23
CA GLN A 104 1.78 -4.43 0.07
C GLN A 104 0.61 -3.45 -0.09
N TRP A 105 -0.25 -3.74 -1.05
CA TRP A 105 -1.53 -3.08 -1.22
C TRP A 105 -2.65 -4.00 -0.72
N ARG A 106 -3.50 -3.46 0.12
CA ARG A 106 -4.70 -4.15 0.63
C ARG A 106 -5.92 -3.30 0.37
N LEU A 107 -7.03 -3.95 0.05
CA LEU A 107 -8.34 -3.32 -0.08
C LEU A 107 -9.39 -4.20 0.60
N GLU A 108 -10.21 -3.59 1.46
CA GLU A 108 -11.27 -4.29 2.22
C GLU A 108 -10.77 -5.52 3.00
N GLY A 109 -9.47 -5.52 3.40
CA GLY A 109 -8.86 -6.55 4.25
C GLY A 109 -8.16 -7.69 3.50
N ILE A 110 -8.09 -7.67 2.17
CA ILE A 110 -7.31 -8.64 1.38
C ILE A 110 -6.16 -7.96 0.65
N GLU A 111 -5.09 -8.72 0.37
CA GLU A 111 -4.03 -8.29 -0.54
C GLU A 111 -4.58 -8.20 -1.97
N ILE A 112 -4.25 -7.12 -2.67
CA ILE A 112 -4.62 -6.90 -4.06
C ILE A 112 -3.37 -6.65 -4.91
N PRO A 113 -3.40 -6.90 -6.23
CA PRO A 113 -2.36 -6.43 -7.13
C PRO A 113 -2.14 -4.92 -6.98
N ASN A 114 -0.93 -4.44 -7.29
CA ASN A 114 -0.64 -3.00 -7.27
C ASN A 114 -1.74 -2.25 -8.06
N PRO A 115 -2.59 -1.42 -7.39
CA PRO A 115 -3.75 -0.79 -8.01
C PRO A 115 -3.39 0.47 -8.80
N THR A 116 -2.20 0.52 -9.34
CA THR A 116 -1.68 1.68 -10.06
C THR A 116 -1.77 1.44 -11.56
N HIS A 117 -2.21 2.45 -12.29
CA HIS A 117 -2.17 2.46 -13.76
C HIS A 117 -0.72 2.40 -14.25
N PHE A 118 -0.49 1.59 -15.28
CA PHE A 118 0.84 1.33 -15.85
C PHE A 118 1.85 0.83 -14.82
N ALA A 119 1.37 0.03 -13.85
CA ALA A 119 2.24 -0.53 -12.82
C ALA A 119 3.37 -1.35 -13.45
N ASP A 120 4.56 -1.23 -12.84
CA ASP A 120 5.78 -1.93 -13.19
C ASP A 120 6.38 -1.58 -14.58
N LEU A 121 5.81 -0.66 -15.36
CA LEU A 121 6.38 -0.26 -16.66
C LEU A 121 7.65 0.58 -16.54
N SER A 122 7.73 1.44 -15.53
CA SER A 122 8.88 2.33 -15.29
C SER A 122 9.70 1.93 -14.06
N GLY A 123 9.58 0.68 -13.63
CA GLY A 123 10.22 0.14 -12.44
C GLY A 123 9.23 -0.58 -11.52
N LEU A 124 9.70 -1.66 -10.90
CA LEU A 124 8.86 -2.53 -10.09
C LEU A 124 8.22 -1.80 -8.90
N GLY A 125 6.92 -1.98 -8.73
CA GLY A 125 6.13 -1.39 -7.65
C GLY A 125 5.66 0.04 -7.88
N GLY A 126 6.07 0.67 -8.99
CA GLY A 126 5.64 2.00 -9.40
C GLY A 126 4.53 1.98 -10.45
N GLY A 127 4.13 3.16 -10.91
CA GLY A 127 3.15 3.41 -11.96
C GLY A 127 2.82 4.89 -12.05
N PHE A 128 1.71 5.23 -12.71
CA PHE A 128 1.38 6.62 -13.01
C PHE A 128 0.41 7.24 -12.01
N LEU A 129 -0.75 6.61 -11.80
CA LEU A 129 -1.83 7.07 -10.94
C LEU A 129 -2.53 5.86 -10.33
N SER A 130 -2.87 5.92 -9.04
CA SER A 130 -3.65 4.87 -8.39
C SER A 130 -5.11 4.86 -8.88
N ALA A 131 -5.67 3.67 -9.11
CA ALA A 131 -7.09 3.45 -9.34
C ALA A 131 -7.95 3.68 -8.08
N LEU A 132 -7.33 3.98 -6.94
CA LEU A 132 -8.00 4.29 -5.68
C LEU A 132 -8.29 5.79 -5.59
N SER A 133 -9.44 6.23 -6.13
CA SER A 133 -9.87 7.62 -6.08
C SER A 133 -10.24 8.04 -4.64
N THR A 134 -9.86 9.26 -4.24
CA THR A 134 -10.28 9.85 -2.97
C THR A 134 -11.80 10.01 -2.85
N GLN A 135 -12.52 9.98 -3.98
CA GLN A 135 -13.99 10.01 -3.98
C GLN A 135 -14.62 8.77 -3.36
N VAL A 136 -13.91 7.63 -3.39
CA VAL A 136 -14.45 6.34 -2.93
C VAL A 136 -13.72 5.75 -1.73
N ILE A 137 -12.49 6.19 -1.47
CA ILE A 137 -11.71 5.70 -0.34
C ILE A 137 -12.17 6.37 0.96
N GLY A 138 -12.31 5.57 2.01
CA GLY A 138 -12.48 6.04 3.40
C GLY A 138 -11.15 6.23 4.10
N ASN A 139 -11.19 6.64 5.38
CA ASN A 139 -10.00 6.68 6.19
C ASN A 139 -9.33 5.30 6.18
N SER A 140 -8.06 5.27 5.89
CA SER A 140 -7.26 4.09 5.62
C SER A 140 -5.95 4.17 6.39
N ASP A 141 -5.23 3.07 6.51
CA ASP A 141 -3.98 3.04 7.25
C ASP A 141 -2.78 2.88 6.32
N PHE A 142 -1.70 3.53 6.67
CA PHE A 142 -0.38 3.35 6.10
C PHE A 142 0.62 2.94 7.18
N TYR A 143 1.36 1.86 6.94
CA TYR A 143 2.38 1.35 7.84
C TYR A 143 3.75 1.39 7.17
N ASN A 144 4.76 1.88 7.88
CA ASN A 144 6.14 1.98 7.42
C ASN A 144 7.12 1.12 8.24
N GLY A 145 6.63 0.27 9.13
CA GLY A 145 7.44 -0.69 9.87
C GLY A 145 6.77 -1.25 11.12
N ALA A 146 7.18 -2.44 11.55
CA ALA A 146 6.71 -3.15 12.75
C ALA A 146 5.17 -3.20 12.89
N PHE A 147 4.47 -3.56 11.82
CA PHE A 147 3.02 -3.59 11.73
C PHE A 147 2.41 -4.84 12.41
N PRO A 148 1.09 -4.81 12.74
CA PRO A 148 0.38 -5.91 13.41
C PRO A 148 0.45 -7.26 12.70
N ALA A 149 0.11 -8.35 13.42
CA ALA A 149 0.26 -9.72 12.94
C ALA A 149 -0.66 -10.09 11.76
N GLU A 150 -1.72 -9.37 11.52
CA GLU A 150 -2.63 -9.58 10.38
C GLU A 150 -2.03 -9.23 9.01
N TYR A 151 -0.92 -8.46 8.99
CA TYR A 151 -0.22 -8.11 7.76
C TYR A 151 0.93 -9.09 7.52
N ASN A 152 0.74 -10.00 6.59
CA ASN A 152 1.71 -10.99 6.12
C ASN A 152 2.17 -10.68 4.69
N ASN A 153 3.13 -11.42 4.16
CA ASN A 153 3.62 -11.30 2.78
C ASN A 153 4.16 -9.90 2.42
N VAL A 154 4.86 -9.24 3.33
CA VAL A 154 5.36 -7.87 3.16
C VAL A 154 6.68 -7.64 3.88
N LEU A 155 7.62 -6.88 3.25
CA LEU A 155 8.93 -6.54 3.84
C LEU A 155 9.12 -5.05 4.10
N SER A 156 8.33 -4.17 3.47
CA SER A 156 8.56 -2.71 3.48
C SER A 156 7.45 -1.98 4.23
N GLY A 157 6.33 -1.75 3.59
CA GLY A 157 5.19 -1.07 4.18
C GLY A 157 3.86 -1.59 3.65
N VAL A 158 2.78 -1.16 4.28
CA VAL A 158 1.42 -1.60 3.94
C VAL A 158 0.52 -0.40 3.70
N PHE A 159 -0.19 -0.39 2.58
CA PHE A 159 -1.38 0.43 2.37
C PHE A 159 -2.62 -0.43 2.66
N ASP A 160 -3.28 -0.20 3.78
CA ASP A 160 -4.53 -0.89 4.14
C ASP A 160 -5.71 0.03 3.88
N MET A 161 -6.28 -0.10 2.69
CA MET A 161 -7.27 0.80 2.13
C MET A 161 -8.68 0.26 2.33
N HIS A 162 -9.62 1.15 2.59
CA HIS A 162 -11.02 0.84 2.77
C HIS A 162 -11.89 1.72 1.88
N LEU A 163 -12.86 1.13 1.20
CA LEU A 163 -13.89 1.90 0.49
C LEU A 163 -14.92 2.42 1.50
N ARG A 164 -15.26 3.71 1.38
CA ARG A 164 -16.35 4.25 2.19
C ARG A 164 -17.71 3.69 1.77
N ASN A 165 -18.69 3.77 2.63
CA ASN A 165 -20.07 3.47 2.26
C ASN A 165 -20.69 4.66 1.51
N GLY A 166 -21.59 4.39 0.59
CA GLY A 166 -22.36 5.43 -0.08
C GLY A 166 -23.39 6.08 0.86
N ASN A 167 -23.87 7.26 0.50
CA ASN A 167 -24.90 7.97 1.24
C ASN A 167 -26.21 7.16 1.26
N ASN A 168 -26.75 6.86 2.42
CA ASN A 168 -27.98 6.08 2.56
C ASN A 168 -29.23 6.94 2.65
N GLN A 169 -29.13 8.28 2.58
CA GLN A 169 -30.23 9.23 2.71
C GLN A 169 -30.53 10.00 1.42
N LYS A 170 -29.46 10.43 0.71
CA LYS A 170 -29.55 11.28 -0.48
C LYS A 170 -28.73 10.70 -1.62
N TYR A 171 -29.17 11.02 -2.85
CA TYR A 171 -28.34 10.79 -4.04
C TYR A 171 -27.36 11.93 -4.20
N GLU A 172 -26.11 11.62 -4.44
CA GLU A 172 -25.04 12.58 -4.69
C GLU A 172 -24.25 12.14 -5.91
N HIS A 173 -23.92 13.11 -6.76
CA HIS A 173 -23.17 12.86 -7.98
C HIS A 173 -22.05 13.88 -8.06
N ALA A 174 -20.84 13.44 -8.43
CA ALA A 174 -19.73 14.31 -8.71
C ALA A 174 -19.21 14.07 -10.13
N PHE A 175 -18.87 15.14 -10.79
CA PHE A 175 -18.28 15.14 -12.12
C PHE A 175 -17.05 16.04 -12.09
N GLN A 176 -15.89 15.47 -12.43
CA GLN A 176 -14.63 16.20 -12.48
C GLN A 176 -13.96 15.98 -13.83
N VAL A 177 -13.44 17.07 -14.41
CA VAL A 177 -12.64 17.04 -15.63
C VAL A 177 -11.28 17.66 -15.33
N GLY A 178 -10.22 17.00 -15.69
CA GLY A 178 -8.85 17.44 -15.48
C GLY A 178 -7.92 17.00 -16.62
N LEU A 179 -6.66 17.42 -16.53
CA LEU A 179 -5.62 17.01 -17.49
C LEU A 179 -5.38 15.50 -17.52
N MET A 180 -5.66 14.83 -16.41
CA MET A 180 -5.42 13.40 -16.25
C MET A 180 -6.60 12.56 -16.73
N GLY A 181 -7.80 13.11 -16.74
CA GLY A 181 -8.98 12.38 -17.14
C GLY A 181 -10.29 13.00 -16.70
N ILE A 182 -11.33 12.22 -16.91
CA ILE A 182 -12.69 12.46 -16.43
C ILE A 182 -12.94 11.50 -15.27
N ASP A 183 -13.49 12.03 -14.18
CA ASP A 183 -13.90 11.27 -12.98
C ASP A 183 -15.41 11.47 -12.77
N LEU A 184 -16.13 10.36 -12.70
CA LEU A 184 -17.58 10.31 -12.50
C LEU A 184 -17.86 9.50 -11.23
N SER A 185 -18.46 10.11 -10.23
CA SER A 185 -18.90 9.37 -9.05
C SER A 185 -20.40 9.54 -8.80
N SER A 186 -21.02 8.48 -8.30
CA SER A 186 -22.41 8.44 -7.93
C SER A 186 -22.61 7.61 -6.68
N GLU A 187 -23.40 8.11 -5.76
CA GLU A 187 -23.78 7.40 -4.54
C GLU A 187 -25.21 7.73 -4.14
N GLY A 188 -25.79 6.82 -3.36
CA GLY A 188 -27.14 7.04 -2.88
C GLY A 188 -27.75 5.83 -2.19
N PRO A 189 -28.99 5.99 -1.65
CA PRO A 189 -29.71 4.91 -1.02
C PRO A 189 -30.20 3.87 -2.02
N ILE A 190 -29.92 2.59 -1.77
CA ILE A 190 -30.65 1.48 -2.39
C ILE A 190 -32.00 1.32 -1.67
N SER A 191 -31.98 1.44 -0.35
CA SER A 191 -33.19 1.47 0.48
C SER A 191 -32.97 2.33 1.72
N LYS A 192 -33.60 3.49 1.76
CA LYS A 192 -33.57 4.39 2.94
C LYS A 192 -34.08 3.68 4.21
N LYS A 193 -35.15 2.88 4.10
CA LYS A 193 -35.74 2.17 5.23
C LYS A 193 -34.79 1.16 5.86
N ARG A 194 -33.94 0.52 5.05
CA ARG A 194 -32.96 -0.49 5.50
C ARG A 194 -31.57 0.09 5.70
N GLY A 195 -31.34 1.36 5.37
CA GLY A 195 -30.02 2.01 5.43
C GLY A 195 -29.02 1.47 4.39
N SER A 196 -29.49 0.74 3.36
CA SER A 196 -28.60 0.21 2.33
C SER A 196 -28.27 1.26 1.28
N SER A 197 -27.01 1.27 0.84
CA SER A 197 -26.45 2.29 -0.05
C SER A 197 -25.55 1.69 -1.12
N TYR A 198 -25.35 2.46 -2.18
CA TYR A 198 -24.35 2.22 -3.21
C TYR A 198 -23.38 3.38 -3.33
N LEU A 199 -22.18 3.08 -3.77
CA LEU A 199 -21.14 4.00 -4.17
C LEU A 199 -20.50 3.44 -5.43
N VAL A 200 -20.33 4.27 -6.46
CA VAL A 200 -19.68 3.91 -7.73
C VAL A 200 -18.83 5.06 -8.20
N ASN A 201 -17.66 4.76 -8.75
CA ASN A 201 -16.78 5.73 -9.38
C ASN A 201 -16.19 5.13 -10.64
N TYR A 202 -16.18 5.90 -11.72
CA TYR A 202 -15.58 5.55 -12.99
C TYR A 202 -14.68 6.66 -13.47
N ARG A 203 -13.44 6.30 -13.87
CA ARG A 203 -12.49 7.26 -14.45
C ARG A 203 -12.02 6.80 -15.81
N PHE A 204 -11.79 7.78 -16.66
CA PHE A 204 -11.31 7.59 -18.01
C PHE A 204 -10.26 8.63 -18.38
N SER A 205 -9.12 8.20 -18.95
CA SER A 205 -8.01 9.09 -19.30
C SER A 205 -8.33 10.00 -20.49
N THR A 206 -7.92 11.26 -20.38
CA THR A 206 -7.93 12.24 -21.48
C THR A 206 -6.52 12.64 -21.91
N THR A 207 -5.50 11.93 -21.44
CA THR A 207 -4.08 12.23 -21.69
C THR A 207 -3.73 12.32 -23.17
N SER A 208 -4.31 11.47 -24.00
CA SER A 208 -4.13 11.52 -25.46
C SER A 208 -4.72 12.77 -26.13
N LEU A 209 -5.69 13.43 -25.50
CA LEU A 209 -6.27 14.69 -25.98
C LEU A 209 -5.42 15.90 -25.57
N ALA A 210 -4.74 15.81 -24.41
CA ALA A 210 -3.96 16.90 -23.84
C ALA A 210 -2.52 16.97 -24.37
N SER A 211 -1.91 15.81 -24.70
CA SER A 211 -0.49 15.71 -25.12
C SER A 211 -0.27 15.47 -26.62
N GLY A 212 -1.33 15.55 -27.44
CA GLY A 212 -1.26 15.12 -28.83
C GLY A 212 -1.04 13.60 -28.93
N ASN A 213 -0.49 13.12 -30.04
CA ASN A 213 -0.29 11.70 -30.27
C ASN A 213 0.97 11.11 -29.59
N ASP A 214 1.76 11.93 -28.89
CA ASP A 214 3.07 11.53 -28.37
C ASP A 214 2.99 10.64 -27.12
N LEU A 215 1.94 10.80 -26.29
CA LEU A 215 1.69 9.95 -25.13
C LEU A 215 0.45 9.07 -25.34
N ASN A 216 0.66 7.89 -25.90
CA ASN A 216 -0.42 6.94 -26.18
C ASN A 216 -0.82 6.13 -24.91
N LEU A 217 -0.91 6.81 -23.78
CA LEU A 217 -1.32 6.24 -22.48
C LEU A 217 -2.84 6.31 -22.35
N LYS A 218 -3.50 5.17 -22.40
CA LYS A 218 -4.96 5.07 -22.22
C LYS A 218 -5.25 4.24 -20.99
N TYR A 219 -5.97 4.78 -20.04
CA TYR A 219 -6.41 4.05 -18.88
C TYR A 219 -7.89 4.30 -18.58
N GLN A 220 -8.50 3.34 -17.91
CA GLN A 220 -9.81 3.45 -17.30
C GLN A 220 -9.89 2.58 -16.05
N ASP A 221 -10.66 3.02 -15.09
CA ASP A 221 -10.94 2.26 -13.89
C ASP A 221 -12.37 2.43 -13.40
N LEU A 222 -12.83 1.42 -12.69
CA LEU A 222 -14.13 1.38 -12.04
C LEU A 222 -13.95 0.86 -10.62
N SER A 223 -14.51 1.56 -9.65
CA SER A 223 -14.62 1.09 -8.28
C SER A 223 -16.05 1.24 -7.76
N PHE A 224 -16.49 0.31 -6.92
CA PHE A 224 -17.82 0.37 -6.34
C PHE A 224 -17.90 -0.33 -4.99
N LYS A 225 -18.89 0.08 -4.19
CA LYS A 225 -19.29 -0.62 -2.97
C LYS A 225 -20.78 -0.53 -2.77
N LEU A 226 -21.38 -1.70 -2.49
CA LEU A 226 -22.79 -1.84 -2.10
C LEU A 226 -22.81 -2.27 -0.63
N ASN A 227 -23.58 -1.58 0.20
CA ASN A 227 -23.66 -1.85 1.63
C ASN A 227 -25.08 -2.22 2.02
N PHE A 228 -25.25 -3.36 2.70
CA PHE A 228 -26.52 -3.93 3.08
C PHE A 228 -26.56 -4.26 4.59
N PRO A 229 -26.79 -3.28 5.47
CA PRO A 229 -27.00 -3.55 6.88
C PRO A 229 -28.33 -4.29 7.07
N THR A 230 -28.33 -5.27 7.97
CA THR A 230 -29.51 -6.03 8.36
C THR A 230 -29.73 -5.95 9.86
N SER A 231 -30.98 -6.13 10.32
CA SER A 231 -31.29 -6.02 11.73
C SER A 231 -30.79 -7.19 12.58
N LYS A 232 -30.61 -8.39 11.99
CA LYS A 232 -30.28 -9.62 12.74
C LYS A 232 -29.06 -10.38 12.18
N ALA A 233 -28.82 -10.28 10.88
CA ALA A 233 -27.77 -11.07 10.23
C ALA A 233 -26.46 -10.27 10.02
N GLY A 234 -26.31 -9.12 10.65
CA GLY A 234 -25.12 -8.27 10.49
C GLY A 234 -25.15 -7.45 9.21
N THR A 235 -23.98 -7.05 8.73
CA THR A 235 -23.82 -6.21 7.54
C THR A 235 -23.11 -6.99 6.43
N PHE A 236 -23.74 -7.00 5.25
CA PHE A 236 -23.13 -7.51 4.02
C PHE A 236 -22.65 -6.36 3.16
N SER A 237 -21.50 -6.52 2.52
CA SER A 237 -21.02 -5.57 1.53
C SER A 237 -20.47 -6.30 0.31
N ILE A 238 -20.75 -5.75 -0.87
CA ILE A 238 -20.17 -6.19 -2.13
C ILE A 238 -19.32 -5.04 -2.63
N TRP A 239 -18.09 -5.33 -3.03
CA TRP A 239 -17.16 -4.30 -3.48
C TRP A 239 -16.35 -4.77 -4.68
N GLY A 240 -15.83 -3.83 -5.45
CA GLY A 240 -14.97 -4.13 -6.58
C GLY A 240 -14.13 -2.95 -6.99
N LEU A 241 -12.98 -3.27 -7.56
CA LEU A 241 -12.04 -2.37 -8.23
C LEU A 241 -11.56 -3.06 -9.49
N GLY A 242 -11.56 -2.36 -10.62
CA GLY A 242 -10.99 -2.85 -11.86
C GLY A 242 -10.29 -1.74 -12.61
N LEU A 243 -9.17 -2.04 -13.24
CA LEU A 243 -8.44 -1.11 -14.09
C LEU A 243 -7.98 -1.81 -15.37
N ILE A 244 -7.96 -1.06 -16.46
CA ILE A 244 -7.48 -1.49 -17.77
C ILE A 244 -6.60 -0.39 -18.34
N ASP A 245 -5.38 -0.78 -18.70
CA ASP A 245 -4.37 0.11 -19.28
C ASP A 245 -3.93 -0.38 -20.65
N ARG A 246 -3.67 0.56 -21.52
CA ARG A 246 -3.04 0.32 -22.81
C ARG A 246 -2.00 1.40 -23.07
N ASN A 247 -0.78 0.95 -23.34
CA ASN A 247 0.31 1.81 -23.78
C ASN A 247 0.85 1.28 -25.09
N LYS A 248 1.12 2.18 -26.03
CA LYS A 248 1.79 1.86 -27.28
C LYS A 248 2.87 2.90 -27.53
N ALA A 249 4.12 2.47 -27.45
CA ALA A 249 5.27 3.26 -27.84
C ALA A 249 5.64 2.92 -29.29
N PRO A 250 5.47 3.82 -30.25
CA PRO A 250 5.88 3.62 -31.64
C PRO A 250 7.42 3.68 -31.75
N ILE A 251 7.95 3.18 -32.86
CA ILE A 251 9.35 3.38 -33.23
C ILE A 251 9.55 4.86 -33.54
N GLU A 252 10.63 5.45 -33.07
CA GLU A 252 11.04 6.81 -33.43
C GLU A 252 11.43 6.93 -34.90
N GLU A 253 11.37 8.12 -35.44
CA GLU A 253 11.88 8.41 -36.78
C GLU A 253 13.37 8.09 -36.87
N ARG A 254 13.82 7.47 -37.97
CA ARG A 254 15.24 7.06 -38.14
C ARG A 254 16.24 8.18 -37.89
N SER A 255 15.89 9.43 -38.17
CA SER A 255 16.71 10.62 -37.93
C SER A 255 16.96 10.93 -36.45
N LYS A 256 16.14 10.38 -35.55
CA LYS A 256 16.18 10.58 -34.11
C LYS A 256 16.75 9.38 -33.34
N TRP A 257 17.24 8.35 -34.05
CA TRP A 257 17.76 7.16 -33.41
C TRP A 257 19.13 7.41 -32.75
N GLU A 258 19.16 7.41 -31.45
CA GLU A 258 20.38 7.51 -30.63
C GLU A 258 20.61 6.23 -29.82
N THR A 259 19.54 5.54 -29.41
CA THR A 259 19.58 4.37 -28.58
C THR A 259 18.91 3.17 -29.24
N LEU A 260 19.09 1.97 -28.66
CA LEU A 260 18.39 0.78 -29.10
C LEU A 260 16.87 0.92 -28.90
N GLY A 261 16.43 1.60 -27.84
CA GLY A 261 15.04 1.85 -27.55
C GLY A 261 14.29 2.59 -28.65
N ASP A 262 14.97 3.54 -29.33
CA ASP A 262 14.36 4.35 -30.40
C ASP A 262 13.98 3.50 -31.64
N ARG A 263 14.57 2.31 -31.76
CA ARG A 263 14.30 1.33 -32.81
C ARG A 263 13.29 0.27 -32.40
N GLN A 264 12.70 0.39 -31.22
CA GLN A 264 11.76 -0.58 -30.68
C GLN A 264 10.36 0.01 -30.59
N SER A 265 9.36 -0.79 -30.94
CA SER A 265 7.98 -0.53 -30.55
C SER A 265 7.63 -1.40 -29.37
N GLY A 266 6.94 -0.81 -28.40
CA GLY A 266 6.40 -1.51 -27.25
C GLY A 266 4.86 -1.42 -27.24
N GLU A 267 4.20 -2.53 -27.01
CA GLU A 267 2.76 -2.53 -26.72
C GLU A 267 2.53 -3.24 -25.38
N ASN A 268 1.90 -2.54 -24.44
CA ASN A 268 1.58 -3.06 -23.12
C ASN A 268 0.08 -3.01 -22.90
N ARG A 269 -0.50 -4.11 -22.44
CA ARG A 269 -1.88 -4.21 -21.98
C ARG A 269 -1.89 -4.79 -20.58
N LEU A 270 -2.40 -4.01 -19.64
CA LEU A 270 -2.51 -4.37 -18.24
C LEU A 270 -3.99 -4.40 -17.86
N GLU A 271 -4.41 -5.46 -17.21
CA GLU A 271 -5.76 -5.62 -16.67
C GLU A 271 -5.63 -6.10 -15.22
N LYS A 272 -6.18 -5.35 -14.27
CA LYS A 272 -6.16 -5.73 -12.86
C LYS A 272 -7.54 -5.53 -12.27
N MET A 273 -7.99 -6.51 -11.50
CA MET A 273 -9.29 -6.48 -10.85
C MET A 273 -9.18 -7.06 -9.45
N ALA A 274 -10.01 -6.57 -8.55
CA ALA A 274 -10.22 -7.13 -7.23
C ALA A 274 -11.68 -6.91 -6.84
N GLY A 275 -12.28 -7.89 -6.18
CA GLY A 275 -13.65 -7.74 -5.73
C GLY A 275 -14.07 -8.86 -4.80
N GLY A 276 -15.14 -8.63 -4.06
CA GLY A 276 -15.58 -9.63 -3.11
C GLY A 276 -16.88 -9.30 -2.40
N LEU A 277 -17.33 -10.30 -1.66
CA LEU A 277 -18.40 -10.24 -0.69
C LEU A 277 -17.79 -10.26 0.71
N ALA A 278 -18.09 -9.28 1.53
CA ALA A 278 -17.70 -9.25 2.94
C ALA A 278 -18.94 -9.27 3.84
N HIS A 279 -18.82 -9.93 4.97
CA HIS A 279 -19.87 -10.05 5.98
C HIS A 279 -19.28 -9.75 7.36
N LYS A 280 -19.87 -8.81 8.07
CA LYS A 280 -19.56 -8.50 9.47
C LYS A 280 -20.76 -8.88 10.34
N TYR A 281 -20.55 -9.77 11.29
CA TYR A 281 -21.57 -10.23 12.22
C TYR A 281 -21.14 -10.04 13.67
N VAL A 282 -21.95 -9.34 14.44
CA VAL A 282 -21.74 -9.13 15.88
C VAL A 282 -22.37 -10.31 16.62
N ILE A 283 -21.54 -11.14 17.23
CA ILE A 283 -21.95 -12.34 17.96
C ILE A 283 -22.52 -11.94 19.33
N ASN A 284 -21.84 -11.04 20.02
CA ASN A 284 -22.25 -10.45 21.30
C ASN A 284 -21.54 -9.10 21.51
N GLU A 285 -21.77 -8.43 22.62
CA GLU A 285 -21.20 -7.11 22.94
C GLU A 285 -19.66 -7.03 22.88
N ASN A 286 -18.99 -8.18 23.08
CA ASN A 286 -17.53 -8.26 23.13
C ASN A 286 -16.90 -8.91 21.90
N THR A 287 -17.71 -9.49 21.00
CA THR A 287 -17.16 -10.34 19.94
C THR A 287 -17.88 -10.13 18.62
N TYR A 288 -17.11 -9.89 17.57
CA TYR A 288 -17.62 -9.92 16.20
C TYR A 288 -16.73 -10.76 15.30
N VAL A 289 -17.30 -11.29 14.24
CA VAL A 289 -16.60 -11.95 13.14
C VAL A 289 -16.72 -11.12 11.88
N ARG A 290 -15.63 -11.03 11.13
CA ARG A 290 -15.66 -10.52 9.75
C ARG A 290 -15.10 -11.59 8.83
N SER A 291 -15.85 -11.93 7.80
CA SER A 291 -15.46 -12.91 6.79
C SER A 291 -15.61 -12.31 5.41
N SER A 292 -14.76 -12.69 4.48
CA SER A 292 -14.85 -12.28 3.07
C SER A 292 -14.49 -13.43 2.13
N LEU A 293 -15.20 -13.47 1.01
CA LEU A 293 -14.88 -14.27 -0.17
C LEU A 293 -14.58 -13.29 -1.29
N SER A 294 -13.38 -13.34 -1.81
CA SER A 294 -12.90 -12.35 -2.76
C SER A 294 -12.09 -13.02 -3.88
N ALA A 295 -11.99 -12.35 -5.00
CA ALA A 295 -11.11 -12.75 -6.09
C ALA A 295 -10.30 -11.55 -6.56
N THR A 296 -9.05 -11.79 -6.95
CA THR A 296 -8.24 -10.82 -7.69
C THR A 296 -7.81 -11.39 -9.03
N TYR A 297 -7.62 -10.52 -9.99
CA TYR A 297 -7.13 -10.85 -11.32
C TYR A 297 -6.05 -9.89 -11.74
N SER A 298 -4.99 -10.40 -12.33
CA SER A 298 -4.00 -9.59 -13.04
C SER A 298 -3.63 -10.25 -14.36
N LYS A 299 -3.57 -9.45 -15.41
CA LYS A 299 -3.07 -9.85 -16.71
C LYS A 299 -2.16 -8.77 -17.24
N ASP A 300 -0.93 -9.15 -17.52
CA ASP A 300 0.09 -8.31 -18.10
C ASP A 300 0.55 -8.94 -19.41
N HIS A 301 0.36 -8.24 -20.52
CA HIS A 301 0.86 -8.66 -21.82
C HIS A 301 1.71 -7.54 -22.41
N THR A 302 3.00 -7.82 -22.54
CA THR A 302 4.00 -6.91 -23.09
C THR A 302 4.61 -7.51 -24.34
N VAL A 303 4.55 -6.76 -25.41
CA VAL A 303 5.12 -7.13 -26.70
C VAL A 303 6.16 -6.08 -27.07
N VAL A 304 7.35 -6.52 -27.48
CA VAL A 304 8.43 -5.67 -27.99
C VAL A 304 8.87 -6.14 -29.34
N ASP A 305 8.75 -5.26 -30.33
CA ASP A 305 9.25 -5.48 -31.70
C ASP A 305 10.38 -4.50 -31.99
N GLN A 306 11.41 -4.94 -32.68
CA GLN A 306 12.54 -4.13 -33.08
C GLN A 306 12.66 -4.03 -34.59
N GLN A 307 12.95 -2.80 -35.08
CA GLN A 307 13.20 -2.57 -36.49
C GLN A 307 14.56 -3.09 -36.90
N ALA A 308 14.55 -3.98 -37.91
CA ALA A 308 15.72 -4.46 -38.62
C ALA A 308 15.52 -4.18 -40.11
N ASP A 309 16.28 -3.24 -40.63
CA ASP A 309 16.10 -2.70 -41.98
C ASP A 309 14.64 -2.22 -42.18
N ASP A 310 13.88 -2.89 -43.03
CA ASP A 310 12.47 -2.58 -43.29
C ASP A 310 11.48 -3.55 -42.66
N LYS A 311 11.95 -4.44 -41.77
CA LYS A 311 11.12 -5.46 -41.10
C LYS A 311 11.09 -5.25 -39.60
N LEU A 312 9.94 -5.53 -39.01
CA LEU A 312 9.78 -5.66 -37.56
C LEU A 312 10.04 -7.11 -37.14
N ILE A 313 10.91 -7.28 -36.16
CA ILE A 313 11.24 -8.60 -35.60
C ILE A 313 10.83 -8.58 -34.13
N ARG A 314 10.04 -9.59 -33.72
CA ARG A 314 9.67 -9.81 -32.33
C ARG A 314 10.91 -10.13 -31.50
N VAL A 315 11.16 -9.33 -30.45
CA VAL A 315 12.27 -9.48 -29.50
C VAL A 315 11.80 -9.69 -28.06
N GLY A 316 10.52 -9.52 -27.80
CA GLY A 316 9.91 -9.82 -26.51
C GLY A 316 8.41 -10.11 -26.63
N ASP A 317 7.97 -11.18 -25.96
CA ASP A 317 6.55 -11.53 -25.77
C ASP A 317 6.39 -12.06 -24.35
N ILE A 318 5.84 -11.25 -23.45
CA ILE A 318 5.71 -11.55 -22.04
C ILE A 318 4.24 -11.57 -21.68
N ARG A 319 3.77 -12.73 -21.24
CA ARG A 319 2.39 -12.96 -20.83
C ARG A 319 2.37 -13.46 -19.40
N ASN A 320 1.58 -12.79 -18.59
CA ASN A 320 1.33 -13.16 -17.20
C ASN A 320 -0.16 -13.02 -16.94
N SER A 321 -0.81 -14.10 -16.58
CA SER A 321 -2.20 -14.11 -16.17
C SER A 321 -2.35 -14.83 -14.85
N ARG A 322 -3.03 -14.21 -13.89
CA ARG A 322 -3.22 -14.78 -12.57
C ARG A 322 -4.61 -14.45 -12.01
N TRP A 323 -5.26 -15.47 -11.45
CA TRP A 323 -6.42 -15.36 -10.59
C TRP A 323 -6.06 -15.81 -9.19
N ASP A 324 -6.40 -15.02 -8.18
CA ASP A 324 -6.30 -15.44 -6.78
C ASP A 324 -7.70 -15.47 -6.18
N PHE A 325 -8.11 -16.61 -5.63
CA PHE A 325 -9.34 -16.76 -4.86
C PHE A 325 -8.98 -16.70 -3.38
N VAL A 326 -9.59 -15.77 -2.66
CA VAL A 326 -9.22 -15.44 -1.28
C VAL A 326 -10.40 -15.64 -0.34
N PHE A 327 -10.24 -16.55 0.61
CA PHE A 327 -11.05 -16.60 1.81
C PHE A 327 -10.30 -15.94 2.96
N ASN A 328 -10.91 -14.94 3.59
CA ASN A 328 -10.36 -14.28 4.77
C ASN A 328 -11.44 -14.26 5.85
N SER A 329 -11.08 -14.64 7.08
CA SER A 329 -12.00 -14.55 8.22
C SER A 329 -11.22 -14.27 9.50
N TYR A 330 -11.74 -13.37 10.32
CA TYR A 330 -11.18 -13.13 11.64
C TYR A 330 -12.25 -12.90 12.69
N LEU A 331 -11.92 -13.31 13.91
CA LEU A 331 -12.68 -13.08 15.12
C LEU A 331 -11.98 -11.98 15.92
N ASN A 332 -12.69 -10.94 16.29
CA ASN A 332 -12.23 -9.90 17.19
C ASN A 332 -12.99 -9.99 18.50
N THR A 333 -12.27 -10.25 19.59
CA THR A 333 -12.86 -10.50 20.91
C THR A 333 -12.24 -9.59 21.95
N LYS A 334 -13.05 -8.85 22.67
CA LYS A 334 -12.66 -8.10 23.87
C LYS A 334 -12.84 -9.02 25.07
N PHE A 335 -11.77 -9.68 25.50
CA PHE A 335 -11.78 -10.59 26.66
C PHE A 335 -11.99 -9.87 27.99
N SER A 336 -11.53 -8.62 28.06
CA SER A 336 -11.74 -7.74 29.22
C SER A 336 -11.63 -6.27 28.77
N PRO A 337 -11.95 -5.29 29.61
CA PRO A 337 -11.72 -3.87 29.31
C PRO A 337 -10.26 -3.54 28.93
N ARG A 338 -9.32 -4.39 29.32
CA ARG A 338 -7.88 -4.20 29.10
C ARG A 338 -7.29 -5.15 28.07
N HIS A 339 -8.06 -6.10 27.51
CA HIS A 339 -7.51 -7.11 26.60
C HIS A 339 -8.43 -7.31 25.39
N THR A 340 -7.95 -6.94 24.24
CA THR A 340 -8.59 -7.23 22.94
C THR A 340 -7.69 -8.15 22.13
N ASN A 341 -8.27 -9.18 21.56
CA ASN A 341 -7.57 -10.12 20.66
C ASN A 341 -8.26 -10.15 19.30
N ARG A 342 -7.45 -10.30 18.26
CA ARG A 342 -7.88 -10.59 16.90
C ARG A 342 -7.16 -11.82 16.40
N THR A 343 -7.91 -12.86 16.07
CA THR A 343 -7.37 -14.12 15.50
C THR A 343 -8.04 -14.36 14.16
N GLY A 344 -7.26 -14.66 13.13
CA GLY A 344 -7.79 -14.84 11.80
C GLY A 344 -6.99 -15.80 10.94
N VAL A 345 -7.63 -16.18 9.83
CA VAL A 345 -7.07 -17.04 8.80
C VAL A 345 -7.31 -16.42 7.43
N THR A 346 -6.33 -16.62 6.54
CA THR A 346 -6.45 -16.26 5.13
C THR A 346 -6.00 -17.46 4.29
N ILE A 347 -6.80 -17.87 3.33
CA ILE A 347 -6.48 -18.90 2.35
C ILE A 347 -6.52 -18.23 1.00
N THR A 348 -5.40 -18.24 0.27
CA THR A 348 -5.28 -17.69 -1.08
C THR A 348 -4.91 -18.81 -2.04
N ASN A 349 -5.82 -19.16 -2.93
CA ASN A 349 -5.57 -20.10 -4.01
C ASN A 349 -5.19 -19.32 -5.26
N LEU A 350 -3.99 -19.57 -5.79
CA LEU A 350 -3.36 -18.90 -6.91
C LEU A 350 -3.50 -19.78 -8.14
N HIS A 351 -4.18 -19.30 -9.19
CA HIS A 351 -4.19 -19.89 -10.53
C HIS A 351 -3.37 -19.00 -11.45
N TYR A 352 -2.39 -19.55 -12.14
CA TYR A 352 -1.45 -18.77 -12.94
C TYR A 352 -1.14 -19.43 -14.27
N ASP A 353 -0.90 -18.59 -15.27
CA ASP A 353 -0.40 -18.93 -16.59
C ASP A 353 0.64 -17.87 -16.98
N LEU A 354 1.90 -18.32 -17.07
CA LEU A 354 3.09 -17.49 -17.26
C LEU A 354 3.84 -17.99 -18.49
N ASP A 355 4.12 -17.09 -19.43
CA ASP A 355 4.93 -17.38 -20.62
C ASP A 355 5.78 -16.14 -20.96
N TYR A 356 7.06 -16.18 -20.59
CA TYR A 356 8.01 -15.09 -20.81
C TYR A 356 9.05 -15.50 -21.84
N GLN A 357 8.96 -14.95 -23.04
CA GLN A 357 9.90 -15.16 -24.13
C GLN A 357 10.57 -13.82 -24.48
N VAL A 358 11.89 -13.79 -24.41
CA VAL A 358 12.66 -12.55 -24.62
C VAL A 358 13.95 -12.88 -25.34
N SER A 359 14.32 -12.13 -26.37
CA SER A 359 15.68 -12.15 -26.87
C SER A 359 16.57 -11.40 -25.88
N ARG A 360 17.73 -11.94 -25.55
CA ARG A 360 18.63 -11.38 -24.54
C ARG A 360 18.93 -9.91 -24.83
N TYR A 361 18.64 -9.03 -23.87
CA TYR A 361 18.74 -7.58 -24.02
C TYR A 361 17.87 -7.00 -25.17
N PHE A 362 16.79 -7.68 -25.53
CA PHE A 362 15.96 -7.30 -26.68
C PHE A 362 16.76 -7.07 -27.98
N GLY A 363 17.76 -7.91 -28.23
CA GLY A 363 18.68 -7.74 -29.35
C GLY A 363 18.29 -8.57 -30.58
N LEU A 364 18.35 -7.97 -31.79
CA LEU A 364 18.00 -8.59 -33.08
C LEU A 364 18.78 -9.86 -33.42
N ASN A 365 20.03 -9.92 -33.05
CA ASN A 365 20.92 -11.03 -33.39
C ASN A 365 20.94 -12.14 -32.33
N ARG A 366 19.92 -12.18 -31.49
CA ARG A 366 19.76 -13.17 -30.44
C ARG A 366 18.44 -13.89 -30.61
N PRO A 367 18.41 -15.22 -30.47
CA PRO A 367 17.16 -15.95 -30.53
C PRO A 367 16.26 -15.56 -29.35
N MET A 368 14.96 -15.71 -29.53
CA MET A 368 14.00 -15.67 -28.43
C MET A 368 14.26 -16.85 -27.50
N GLU A 369 14.47 -16.59 -26.23
CA GLU A 369 14.69 -17.58 -25.19
C GLU A 369 13.46 -17.64 -24.27
N GLN A 370 13.08 -18.83 -23.87
CA GLN A 370 12.09 -19.04 -22.83
C GLN A 370 12.74 -18.72 -21.47
N ILE A 371 12.34 -17.59 -20.86
CA ILE A 371 12.91 -17.12 -19.58
C ILE A 371 12.19 -17.77 -18.42
N SER A 372 10.86 -17.74 -18.44
CA SER A 372 10.02 -18.31 -17.40
C SER A 372 8.76 -18.88 -18.03
N LYS A 373 8.38 -20.08 -17.63
CA LYS A 373 7.14 -20.71 -18.06
C LYS A 373 6.54 -21.52 -16.92
N GLY A 374 5.27 -21.31 -16.65
CA GLY A 374 4.55 -22.08 -15.65
C GLY A 374 3.05 -21.86 -15.73
N ASP A 375 2.31 -22.93 -15.64
CA ASP A 375 0.87 -22.95 -15.50
C ASP A 375 0.46 -23.85 -14.35
N GLY A 376 -0.70 -23.58 -13.75
CA GLY A 376 -1.21 -24.40 -12.66
C GLY A 376 -1.76 -23.61 -11.49
N GLU A 377 -1.73 -24.27 -10.33
CA GLU A 377 -2.26 -23.69 -9.10
C GLU A 377 -1.34 -23.93 -7.90
N SER A 378 -1.47 -23.04 -6.91
CA SER A 378 -0.77 -23.15 -5.62
C SER A 378 -1.56 -22.43 -4.56
N THR A 379 -1.41 -22.83 -3.30
CA THR A 379 -2.16 -22.21 -2.19
C THR A 379 -1.22 -21.61 -1.17
N VAL A 380 -1.59 -20.45 -0.66
CA VAL A 380 -0.97 -19.84 0.52
C VAL A 380 -1.96 -19.93 1.68
N PHE A 381 -1.58 -20.61 2.74
CA PHE A 381 -2.30 -20.62 4.00
C PHE A 381 -1.63 -19.64 4.95
N SER A 382 -2.40 -18.76 5.56
CA SER A 382 -1.92 -17.84 6.57
C SER A 382 -2.85 -17.83 7.77
N ALA A 383 -2.28 -17.82 8.96
CA ALA A 383 -3.03 -17.70 10.20
C ALA A 383 -2.30 -16.72 11.13
N TYR A 384 -3.05 -15.96 11.89
CA TYR A 384 -2.48 -15.01 12.84
C TYR A 384 -3.31 -14.91 14.12
N SER A 385 -2.64 -14.52 15.18
CA SER A 385 -3.29 -14.07 16.41
C SER A 385 -2.54 -12.86 16.95
N SER A 386 -3.27 -11.82 17.32
CA SER A 386 -2.73 -10.57 17.86
C SER A 386 -3.55 -10.14 19.07
N SER A 387 -2.87 -9.76 20.15
CA SER A 387 -3.49 -9.25 21.38
C SER A 387 -2.95 -7.87 21.70
N VAL A 388 -3.84 -6.93 21.97
CA VAL A 388 -3.51 -5.65 22.59
C VAL A 388 -3.96 -5.69 24.04
N ILE A 389 -3.03 -5.40 24.95
CA ILE A 389 -3.25 -5.50 26.39
C ILE A 389 -2.82 -4.18 27.04
N ASN A 390 -3.76 -3.53 27.73
CA ASN A 390 -3.50 -2.38 28.57
C ASN A 390 -3.02 -2.89 29.93
N LEU A 391 -1.71 -2.98 30.15
CA LEU A 391 -1.13 -3.50 31.39
C LEU A 391 -1.52 -2.64 32.60
N ASN A 392 -1.55 -1.33 32.40
CA ASN A 392 -2.05 -0.33 33.34
C ASN A 392 -2.32 0.98 32.57
N ASN A 393 -2.63 2.06 33.29
CA ASN A 393 -2.96 3.37 32.67
C ASN A 393 -1.80 3.96 31.83
N ASN A 394 -0.57 3.53 32.08
CA ASN A 394 0.64 4.08 31.47
C ASN A 394 1.27 3.13 30.43
N TRP A 395 0.93 1.84 30.43
CA TRP A 395 1.59 0.85 29.61
C TRP A 395 0.60 0.05 28.78
N ASP A 396 0.80 0.06 27.48
CA ASP A 396 0.10 -0.79 26.51
C ASP A 396 1.10 -1.73 25.85
N THR A 397 0.70 -2.96 25.59
CA THR A 397 1.51 -3.91 24.82
C THR A 397 0.69 -4.55 23.72
N SER A 398 1.34 -4.84 22.60
CA SER A 398 0.79 -5.66 21.52
C SER A 398 1.68 -6.88 21.32
N LEU A 399 1.08 -8.05 21.32
CA LEU A 399 1.75 -9.35 21.10
C LEU A 399 1.06 -10.04 19.93
N GLY A 400 1.84 -10.50 18.97
CA GLY A 400 1.29 -11.15 17.80
C GLY A 400 2.19 -12.23 17.23
N VAL A 401 1.58 -13.17 16.53
CA VAL A 401 2.26 -14.18 15.72
C VAL A 401 1.50 -14.40 14.45
N THR A 402 2.24 -14.54 13.35
CA THR A 402 1.71 -14.91 12.02
C THR A 402 2.43 -16.18 11.56
N ALA A 403 1.72 -17.09 10.94
CA ALA A 403 2.29 -18.25 10.25
C ALA A 403 1.82 -18.24 8.80
N GLN A 404 2.72 -18.55 7.86
CA GLN A 404 2.43 -18.66 6.43
C GLN A 404 3.02 -19.96 5.88
N TYR A 405 2.24 -20.67 5.05
CA TYR A 405 2.67 -21.88 4.36
C TYR A 405 2.34 -21.75 2.86
N PHE A 406 3.33 -21.97 2.00
CA PHE A 406 3.19 -21.88 0.55
C PHE A 406 3.39 -23.25 -0.09
N THR A 407 2.35 -23.79 -0.74
CA THR A 407 2.33 -25.15 -1.28
C THR A 407 3.23 -25.32 -2.51
N LEU A 408 3.56 -24.24 -3.25
CA LEU A 408 4.39 -24.30 -4.44
C LEU A 408 5.73 -24.99 -4.20
N ASN A 409 6.33 -24.74 -3.04
CA ASN A 409 7.66 -25.23 -2.65
C ASN A 409 7.73 -25.66 -1.17
N ASN A 410 6.59 -25.80 -0.50
CA ASN A 410 6.47 -26.24 0.90
C ASN A 410 7.17 -25.32 1.92
N ASN A 411 7.31 -24.04 1.59
CA ASN A 411 7.93 -23.06 2.50
C ASN A 411 7.00 -22.68 3.65
N LEU A 412 7.55 -22.62 4.86
CA LEU A 412 6.89 -22.19 6.09
C LEU A 412 7.60 -20.98 6.69
N SER A 413 6.85 -19.98 7.13
CA SER A 413 7.34 -18.88 7.95
C SER A 413 6.51 -18.75 9.23
N ILE A 414 7.19 -18.45 10.35
CA ILE A 414 6.56 -18.09 11.63
C ILE A 414 7.15 -16.75 12.04
N GLU A 415 6.29 -15.77 12.32
CA GLU A 415 6.64 -14.35 12.42
C GLU A 415 6.14 -13.76 13.74
N PRO A 416 6.97 -13.77 14.81
CA PRO A 416 6.63 -13.10 16.06
C PRO A 416 6.70 -11.58 15.91
N ARG A 417 5.81 -10.88 16.61
CA ARG A 417 5.73 -9.41 16.66
C ARG A 417 5.39 -8.96 18.07
N VAL A 418 6.03 -7.89 18.51
CA VAL A 418 5.80 -7.32 19.82
C VAL A 418 5.96 -5.80 19.76
N ALA A 419 5.10 -5.11 20.47
CA ALA A 419 5.25 -3.68 20.71
C ALA A 419 4.88 -3.34 22.14
N LEU A 420 5.58 -2.37 22.70
CA LEU A 420 5.37 -1.85 24.06
C LEU A 420 5.29 -0.33 23.98
N LYS A 421 4.24 0.27 24.50
CA LYS A 421 4.04 1.72 24.53
C LYS A 421 3.94 2.19 25.99
N TRP A 422 4.78 3.15 26.33
CA TRP A 422 4.78 3.84 27.60
C TRP A 422 4.20 5.26 27.46
N LYS A 423 3.07 5.51 28.09
CA LYS A 423 2.47 6.84 28.25
C LYS A 423 3.13 7.52 29.46
N ILE A 424 4.22 8.26 29.23
CA ILE A 424 5.00 8.92 30.28
C ILE A 424 4.13 9.92 31.03
N ASN A 425 3.36 10.71 30.27
CA ASN A 425 2.34 11.63 30.75
C ASN A 425 1.37 11.95 29.57
N PRO A 426 0.32 12.78 29.74
CA PRO A 426 -0.62 13.08 28.66
C PRO A 426 -0.01 13.68 27.38
N LYS A 427 1.17 14.30 27.48
CA LYS A 427 1.85 14.93 26.34
C LYS A 427 2.95 14.08 25.71
N HIS A 428 3.50 13.12 26.42
CA HIS A 428 4.67 12.36 25.99
C HIS A 428 4.41 10.86 26.03
N SER A 429 4.70 10.17 24.95
CA SER A 429 4.73 8.71 24.92
C SER A 429 5.96 8.18 24.19
N LEU A 430 6.39 6.99 24.58
CA LEU A 430 7.49 6.25 23.99
C LEU A 430 6.99 4.86 23.64
N ALA A 431 7.24 4.39 22.42
CA ALA A 431 6.94 3.02 22.02
C ALA A 431 8.19 2.34 21.45
N LEU A 432 8.32 1.04 21.71
CA LEU A 432 9.31 0.16 21.12
C LEU A 432 8.55 -0.95 20.40
N ALA A 433 9.01 -1.32 19.20
CA ALA A 433 8.41 -2.38 18.43
C ALA A 433 9.46 -3.25 17.75
N TYR A 434 9.18 -4.54 17.71
CA TYR A 434 9.91 -5.53 16.94
C TYR A 434 8.94 -6.39 16.15
N GLY A 435 9.31 -6.71 14.90
CA GLY A 435 8.58 -7.65 14.07
C GLY A 435 9.53 -8.44 13.17
N LEU A 436 9.30 -9.75 13.08
CA LEU A 436 9.78 -10.55 11.97
C LEU A 436 8.70 -10.56 10.90
N HIS A 437 9.11 -10.27 9.67
CA HIS A 437 8.23 -10.21 8.51
C HIS A 437 8.80 -11.11 7.41
N SER A 438 7.94 -11.74 6.63
CA SER A 438 8.36 -12.52 5.46
C SER A 438 7.50 -12.23 4.24
N ARG A 439 8.08 -12.46 3.06
CA ARG A 439 7.43 -12.26 1.78
C ARG A 439 7.87 -13.35 0.80
N ARG A 440 6.91 -13.90 0.06
CA ARG A 440 7.20 -14.68 -1.14
C ARG A 440 7.70 -13.76 -2.26
N GLU A 441 8.50 -14.29 -3.17
CA GLU A 441 8.92 -13.56 -4.35
C GLU A 441 7.77 -13.40 -5.36
N LYS A 442 7.98 -12.61 -6.40
CA LYS A 442 7.08 -12.57 -7.55
C LYS A 442 6.96 -13.98 -8.13
N LEU A 443 5.76 -14.35 -8.55
CA LEU A 443 5.48 -15.73 -8.94
C LEU A 443 6.31 -16.19 -10.14
N ASP A 444 6.54 -15.30 -11.11
CA ASP A 444 7.38 -15.55 -12.29
C ASP A 444 8.82 -15.90 -11.92
N TYR A 445 9.36 -15.43 -10.79
CA TYR A 445 10.73 -15.76 -10.36
C TYR A 445 10.92 -17.25 -10.05
N TYR A 446 9.89 -17.91 -9.51
CA TYR A 446 9.95 -19.35 -9.19
C TYR A 446 10.01 -20.24 -10.41
N PHE A 447 9.59 -19.75 -11.59
CA PHE A 447 9.54 -20.51 -12.83
C PHE A 447 10.71 -20.22 -13.78
N VAL A 448 11.72 -19.48 -13.33
CA VAL A 448 12.96 -19.31 -14.09
C VAL A 448 13.78 -20.59 -14.01
N GLU A 449 14.09 -21.15 -15.18
CA GLU A 449 14.92 -22.34 -15.34
C GLU A 449 16.01 -22.08 -16.36
N LYS A 450 17.23 -22.53 -16.06
CA LYS A 450 18.39 -22.39 -16.95
C LYS A 450 19.32 -23.59 -16.88
N VAL A 451 19.95 -23.90 -18.00
CA VAL A 451 21.07 -24.84 -18.03
C VAL A 451 22.34 -24.07 -17.69
N VAL A 452 22.91 -24.34 -16.51
CA VAL A 452 24.17 -23.76 -16.05
C VAL A 452 25.19 -24.87 -15.89
N ASN A 453 26.30 -24.79 -16.62
CA ASN A 453 27.36 -25.82 -16.62
C ASN A 453 26.81 -27.23 -16.92
N GLY A 454 25.89 -27.35 -17.88
CA GLY A 454 25.29 -28.61 -18.30
C GLY A 454 24.27 -29.22 -17.31
N LYS A 455 23.88 -28.50 -16.28
CA LYS A 455 22.86 -28.90 -15.29
C LYS A 455 21.68 -27.96 -15.31
N ASN A 456 20.48 -28.53 -15.32
CA ASN A 456 19.26 -27.74 -15.14
C ASN A 456 19.22 -27.18 -13.72
N GLN A 457 19.09 -25.87 -13.60
CA GLN A 457 18.88 -25.14 -12.35
C GLN A 457 17.56 -24.41 -12.43
N SER A 458 16.87 -24.31 -11.30
CA SER A 458 15.55 -23.71 -11.17
C SER A 458 15.45 -22.88 -9.91
N ASN A 459 14.71 -21.80 -9.98
CA ASN A 459 14.35 -20.96 -8.84
C ASN A 459 13.15 -21.48 -8.05
N ARG A 460 12.60 -22.63 -8.39
CA ARG A 460 11.38 -23.23 -7.79
C ARG A 460 11.42 -23.27 -6.27
N TYR A 461 12.59 -23.45 -5.68
CA TYR A 461 12.80 -23.65 -4.25
C TYR A 461 13.28 -22.40 -3.50
N LEU A 462 13.10 -21.20 -4.08
CA LEU A 462 13.39 -19.96 -3.36
C LEU A 462 12.56 -19.88 -2.08
N ASP A 463 13.25 -19.59 -0.98
CA ASP A 463 12.65 -19.36 0.34
C ASP A 463 11.88 -18.03 0.38
N PHE A 464 11.08 -17.84 1.43
CA PHE A 464 10.59 -16.51 1.79
C PHE A 464 11.76 -15.57 2.10
N SER A 465 11.79 -14.41 1.45
CA SER A 465 12.59 -13.28 1.92
C SER A 465 12.10 -12.82 3.29
N ARG A 466 12.99 -12.45 4.20
CA ARG A 466 12.66 -12.09 5.59
C ARG A 466 13.23 -10.73 5.97
N ALA A 467 12.57 -10.05 6.91
CA ALA A 467 13.06 -8.80 7.47
C ALA A 467 12.78 -8.74 8.98
N HIS A 468 13.80 -8.43 9.76
CA HIS A 468 13.65 -8.00 11.15
C HIS A 468 13.48 -6.49 11.16
N HIS A 469 12.38 -6.01 11.73
CA HIS A 469 12.14 -4.58 11.97
C HIS A 469 12.25 -4.29 13.46
N VAL A 470 13.08 -3.33 13.82
CA VAL A 470 13.15 -2.74 15.16
C VAL A 470 12.90 -1.27 15.00
N GLY A 471 11.98 -0.72 15.76
CA GLY A 471 11.65 0.70 15.73
C GLY A 471 11.33 1.24 17.12
N MET A 472 11.66 2.49 17.34
CA MET A 472 11.23 3.26 18.49
C MET A 472 10.40 4.46 17.97
N THR A 473 9.37 4.83 18.70
CA THR A 473 8.56 6.02 18.39
C THR A 473 8.46 6.86 19.65
N TYR A 474 8.88 8.10 19.56
CA TYR A 474 8.65 9.12 20.58
C TYR A 474 7.65 10.13 20.05
N ASP A 475 6.52 10.26 20.76
CA ASP A 475 5.47 11.23 20.47
C ASP A 475 5.45 12.33 21.52
N TRP A 476 5.40 13.59 21.08
CA TRP A 476 5.26 14.76 21.91
C TRP A 476 4.13 15.67 21.43
N ASN A 477 3.03 15.69 22.14
CA ASN A 477 1.94 16.64 21.96
C ASN A 477 2.34 17.99 22.61
N ILE A 478 3.03 18.86 21.85
CA ILE A 478 3.53 20.16 22.33
C ILE A 478 2.36 21.00 22.84
N ASN A 479 1.28 21.02 22.05
CA ASN A 479 -0.01 21.56 22.41
C ASN A 479 -1.14 20.81 21.70
N GLN A 480 -2.39 21.27 21.82
CA GLN A 480 -3.56 20.60 21.23
C GLN A 480 -3.52 20.47 19.69
N ASN A 481 -2.74 21.28 19.00
CA ASN A 481 -2.68 21.31 17.55
C ASN A 481 -1.27 21.06 16.99
N LEU A 482 -0.23 20.98 17.82
CA LEU A 482 1.15 20.80 17.39
C LEU A 482 1.72 19.53 17.97
N HIS A 483 2.12 18.61 17.10
CA HIS A 483 2.63 17.30 17.40
C HIS A 483 4.03 17.11 16.81
N LEU A 484 4.96 16.55 17.59
CA LEU A 484 6.27 16.12 17.15
C LEU A 484 6.39 14.61 17.33
N LYS A 485 6.82 13.91 16.28
CA LYS A 485 7.08 12.47 16.26
C LYS A 485 8.50 12.20 15.80
N ILE A 486 9.23 11.35 16.51
CA ILE A 486 10.61 10.95 16.19
C ILE A 486 10.68 9.44 16.19
N GLU A 487 11.17 8.85 15.09
CA GLU A 487 11.16 7.41 14.84
C GLU A 487 12.54 6.91 14.36
N PRO A 488 13.50 6.62 15.25
CA PRO A 488 14.67 5.85 14.86
C PRO A 488 14.29 4.40 14.57
N TYR A 489 14.90 3.81 13.54
CA TYR A 489 14.61 2.45 13.10
C TYR A 489 15.83 1.70 12.60
N PHE A 490 15.74 0.38 12.65
CA PHE A 490 16.67 -0.56 12.04
C PHE A 490 15.90 -1.70 11.39
N GLN A 491 16.25 -2.03 10.15
CA GLN A 491 15.70 -3.16 9.41
C GLN A 491 16.84 -4.02 8.91
N TYR A 492 16.76 -5.34 9.15
CA TYR A 492 17.72 -6.31 8.66
C TYR A 492 17.03 -7.35 7.79
N LEU A 493 17.32 -7.30 6.49
CA LEU A 493 16.76 -8.20 5.50
C LEU A 493 17.65 -9.44 5.37
N LEU A 494 17.03 -10.60 5.28
CA LEU A 494 17.66 -11.91 5.22
C LEU A 494 17.02 -12.77 4.14
N ARG A 495 17.74 -13.78 3.68
CA ARG A 495 17.27 -14.71 2.66
C ARG A 495 16.82 -14.02 1.38
N ILE A 496 17.40 -12.88 1.08
CA ILE A 496 17.12 -12.15 -0.16
C ILE A 496 17.71 -12.94 -1.33
N PRO A 497 16.94 -13.15 -2.42
CA PRO A 497 17.46 -13.81 -3.59
C PRO A 497 18.55 -12.98 -4.29
N VAL A 498 19.67 -13.63 -4.56
CA VAL A 498 20.85 -13.07 -5.23
C VAL A 498 21.40 -14.06 -6.24
N GLU A 499 22.03 -13.59 -7.29
CA GLU A 499 22.79 -14.41 -8.21
C GLU A 499 24.16 -14.76 -7.59
N LYS A 500 24.54 -16.03 -7.63
CA LYS A 500 25.79 -16.52 -7.03
C LYS A 500 27.00 -15.84 -7.65
N ASN A 501 27.98 -15.41 -6.83
CA ASN A 501 29.21 -14.71 -7.24
C ASN A 501 28.96 -13.43 -8.05
N SER A 502 27.82 -12.78 -7.87
CA SER A 502 27.43 -11.56 -8.57
C SER A 502 26.99 -10.47 -7.57
N SER A 503 27.06 -9.22 -8.01
CA SER A 503 26.50 -8.08 -7.28
C SER A 503 24.97 -8.02 -7.37
N PHE A 504 24.35 -8.83 -8.22
CA PHE A 504 22.90 -8.83 -8.40
C PHE A 504 22.15 -9.22 -7.12
N SER A 505 21.11 -8.45 -6.81
CA SER A 505 20.16 -8.72 -5.73
C SER A 505 18.78 -8.23 -6.11
N VAL A 506 17.75 -8.98 -5.75
CA VAL A 506 16.35 -8.58 -5.95
C VAL A 506 16.01 -7.25 -5.26
N ILE A 507 16.76 -6.84 -4.22
CA ILE A 507 16.59 -5.50 -3.60
C ILE A 507 16.73 -4.36 -4.60
N ASN A 508 17.66 -4.50 -5.57
CA ASN A 508 17.96 -3.47 -6.59
C ASN A 508 17.37 -3.79 -7.97
N HIS A 509 16.60 -4.87 -8.07
CA HIS A 509 16.02 -5.28 -9.35
C HIS A 509 14.83 -4.38 -9.72
N GLU A 510 14.82 -3.92 -10.97
CA GLU A 510 13.81 -2.99 -11.50
C GLU A 510 13.14 -3.48 -12.76
N GLU A 511 13.80 -4.40 -13.47
CA GLU A 511 13.27 -4.92 -14.72
C GLU A 511 12.00 -5.74 -14.46
N PHE A 512 11.05 -5.67 -15.37
CA PHE A 512 9.77 -6.35 -15.23
C PHE A 512 9.85 -7.89 -15.41
N TYR A 513 10.98 -8.43 -15.89
CA TYR A 513 11.27 -9.85 -15.95
C TYR A 513 12.60 -10.18 -15.28
N LEU A 514 12.76 -11.42 -14.83
CA LEU A 514 13.97 -11.95 -14.23
C LEU A 514 14.50 -13.11 -15.07
N ASP A 515 15.76 -13.03 -15.48
CA ASP A 515 16.43 -14.06 -16.30
C ASP A 515 17.59 -14.77 -15.59
N ARG A 516 17.60 -14.81 -14.24
CA ARG A 516 18.73 -15.27 -13.43
C ARG A 516 18.36 -16.40 -12.50
N ILE A 517 19.31 -17.33 -12.30
CA ILE A 517 19.20 -18.34 -11.24
C ILE A 517 19.68 -17.72 -9.93
N LEU A 518 18.85 -17.82 -8.91
CA LEU A 518 19.03 -17.16 -7.64
C LEU A 518 19.22 -18.13 -6.47
N THR A 519 19.83 -17.63 -5.41
CA THR A 519 19.99 -18.29 -4.10
C THR A 519 19.60 -17.33 -2.97
N ASN A 520 19.01 -17.84 -1.89
CA ASN A 520 18.55 -17.02 -0.76
C ASN A 520 19.69 -16.67 0.23
N THR A 521 20.82 -16.20 -0.27
CA THR A 521 22.02 -15.86 0.55
C THR A 521 22.23 -14.36 0.72
N GLY A 522 21.46 -13.53 0.03
CA GLY A 522 21.55 -12.09 0.10
C GLY A 522 21.04 -11.50 1.42
N GLN A 523 21.49 -10.31 1.72
CA GLN A 523 21.15 -9.55 2.91
C GLN A 523 20.93 -8.07 2.58
N GLY A 524 20.17 -7.39 3.46
CA GLY A 524 19.98 -5.94 3.39
C GLY A 524 20.03 -5.31 4.77
N ARG A 525 20.35 -4.01 4.85
CA ARG A 525 20.32 -3.21 6.08
C ARG A 525 19.81 -1.82 5.77
N ASN A 526 18.71 -1.43 6.42
CA ASN A 526 18.18 -0.08 6.38
C ASN A 526 18.13 0.46 7.79
N TYR A 527 18.68 1.63 8.02
CA TYR A 527 18.64 2.27 9.33
C TYR A 527 18.64 3.78 9.17
N GLY A 528 17.94 4.43 10.07
CA GLY A 528 17.77 5.88 10.02
C GLY A 528 16.91 6.43 11.13
N ILE A 529 16.57 7.69 10.98
CA ILE A 529 15.69 8.43 11.86
C ILE A 529 14.70 9.23 11.01
N ASP A 530 13.42 9.08 11.33
CA ASP A 530 12.32 9.83 10.74
C ASP A 530 11.82 10.85 11.75
N ILE A 531 11.54 12.08 11.31
CA ILE A 531 11.05 13.18 12.16
C ILE A 531 9.84 13.79 11.46
N THR A 532 8.75 13.97 12.21
CA THR A 532 7.53 14.65 11.76
C THR A 532 7.16 15.73 12.75
N LEU A 533 7.07 16.96 12.30
CA LEU A 533 6.46 18.08 13.03
C LEU A 533 5.19 18.49 12.31
N GLU A 534 4.05 18.37 12.96
CA GLU A 534 2.75 18.60 12.34
C GLU A 534 1.90 19.57 13.16
N GLN A 535 1.44 20.62 12.50
CA GLN A 535 0.43 21.53 13.00
C GLN A 535 -0.90 21.16 12.37
N TYR A 536 -1.82 20.63 13.16
CA TYR A 536 -3.18 20.37 12.74
C TYR A 536 -3.92 21.67 12.42
N MET A 537 -4.96 21.58 11.60
CA MET A 537 -5.73 22.73 11.17
C MET A 537 -6.17 23.59 12.36
N LYS A 538 -5.69 24.82 12.40
CA LYS A 538 -6.06 25.83 13.40
C LYS A 538 -6.26 27.17 12.73
N ASN A 539 -7.45 27.75 12.87
CA ASN A 539 -7.81 29.03 12.23
C ASN A 539 -7.60 29.00 10.70
N GLY A 540 -7.87 27.85 10.06
CA GLY A 540 -7.67 27.62 8.64
C GLY A 540 -6.21 27.48 8.20
N PHE A 541 -5.24 27.33 9.10
CA PHE A 541 -3.83 27.13 8.78
C PHE A 541 -3.33 25.79 9.30
N TYR A 542 -2.58 25.06 8.47
CA TYR A 542 -1.92 23.82 8.83
C TYR A 542 -0.55 23.73 8.15
N TYR A 543 0.35 22.94 8.73
CA TYR A 543 1.61 22.55 8.11
C TYR A 543 2.11 21.22 8.61
N MET A 544 2.90 20.55 7.79
CA MET A 544 3.64 19.35 8.14
C MET A 544 5.05 19.45 7.59
N ILE A 545 6.02 19.27 8.47
CA ILE A 545 7.45 19.22 8.15
C ILE A 545 7.90 17.79 8.45
N THR A 546 8.37 17.08 7.43
CA THR A 546 8.94 15.74 7.62
C THR A 546 10.36 15.69 7.15
N GLY A 547 11.22 15.05 7.95
CA GLY A 547 12.62 14.85 7.64
C GLY A 547 13.02 13.40 7.90
N SER A 548 13.92 12.87 7.07
CA SER A 548 14.49 11.55 7.25
C SER A 548 15.97 11.57 6.91
N LEU A 549 16.78 10.93 7.76
CA LEU A 549 18.19 10.66 7.51
C LEU A 549 18.38 9.14 7.59
N PHE A 550 18.88 8.53 6.53
CA PHE A 550 18.96 7.08 6.48
C PHE A 550 20.07 6.56 5.58
N LYS A 551 20.38 5.27 5.79
CA LYS A 551 21.24 4.45 4.94
C LYS A 551 20.55 3.17 4.56
N SER A 552 20.69 2.79 3.30
CA SER A 552 20.19 1.53 2.75
C SER A 552 21.32 0.80 2.04
N LYS A 553 21.63 -0.42 2.50
CA LYS A 553 22.72 -1.25 1.98
C LYS A 553 22.25 -2.66 1.70
N TYR A 554 22.89 -3.31 0.73
CA TYR A 554 22.66 -4.72 0.43
C TYR A 554 23.99 -5.47 0.26
N ARG A 555 23.93 -6.79 0.37
CA ARG A 555 25.01 -7.71 0.09
C ARG A 555 24.56 -8.70 -0.97
N GLY A 556 25.24 -8.69 -2.11
CA GLY A 556 25.01 -9.59 -3.23
C GLY A 556 25.55 -11.02 -3.00
N GLY A 557 25.48 -11.86 -4.02
CA GLY A 557 26.03 -13.22 -3.99
C GLY A 557 27.54 -13.29 -3.99
N ASP A 558 28.24 -12.19 -4.24
CA ASP A 558 29.69 -12.00 -4.08
C ASP A 558 30.13 -11.62 -2.65
N ASN A 559 29.19 -11.55 -1.72
CA ASN A 559 29.40 -11.18 -0.32
C ASN A 559 29.92 -9.76 -0.07
N VAL A 560 29.82 -8.84 -1.03
CA VAL A 560 30.26 -7.45 -0.90
C VAL A 560 29.09 -6.54 -0.54
N TRP A 561 29.27 -5.72 0.51
CA TRP A 561 28.27 -4.70 0.89
C TRP A 561 28.34 -3.49 -0.01
N ARG A 562 27.19 -3.08 -0.53
CA ARG A 562 27.01 -1.91 -1.40
C ARG A 562 25.82 -1.08 -0.92
N ASN A 563 25.78 0.19 -1.28
CA ASN A 563 24.55 0.97 -1.11
C ASN A 563 23.49 0.46 -2.10
N THR A 564 22.23 0.46 -1.68
CA THR A 564 21.12 0.24 -2.62
C THR A 564 21.00 1.46 -3.53
N ARG A 565 20.36 1.29 -4.68
CA ARG A 565 20.00 2.41 -5.56
C ARG A 565 19.15 3.46 -4.84
N LEU A 566 18.30 3.03 -3.94
CA LEU A 566 17.37 3.87 -3.17
C LEU A 566 17.98 4.46 -1.88
N ASP A 567 19.33 4.37 -1.71
CA ASP A 567 20.04 5.01 -0.60
C ASP A 567 20.17 6.53 -0.84
N LYS A 568 19.05 7.23 -0.77
CA LYS A 568 18.96 8.68 -1.01
C LYS A 568 19.59 9.52 0.10
N ASN A 569 19.98 8.94 1.21
CA ASN A 569 20.58 9.53 2.42
C ASN A 569 19.67 10.46 3.21
N TYR A 570 18.92 11.35 2.56
CA TYR A 570 18.02 12.28 3.24
C TYR A 570 16.76 12.55 2.41
N LEU A 571 15.69 12.86 3.13
CA LEU A 571 14.43 13.35 2.62
C LEU A 571 14.00 14.54 3.48
N LEU A 572 13.43 15.57 2.86
CA LEU A 572 12.82 16.71 3.54
C LEU A 572 11.58 17.13 2.77
N ASN A 573 10.43 17.15 3.47
CA ASN A 573 9.20 17.71 2.93
C ASN A 573 8.74 18.86 3.82
N LEU A 574 8.33 19.95 3.19
CA LEU A 574 7.69 21.10 3.81
C LEU A 574 6.32 21.25 3.13
N LEU A 575 5.26 20.95 3.84
CA LEU A 575 3.89 21.08 3.40
C LEU A 575 3.19 22.12 4.24
N ALA A 576 2.48 23.06 3.62
CA ALA A 576 1.67 24.03 4.33
C ALA A 576 0.45 24.43 3.51
N GLY A 577 -0.63 24.78 4.21
CA GLY A 577 -1.84 25.27 3.57
C GLY A 577 -2.61 26.25 4.43
N LYS A 578 -3.36 27.10 3.75
CA LYS A 578 -4.24 28.09 4.37
C LYS A 578 -5.60 28.09 3.68
N GLU A 579 -6.63 28.04 4.48
CA GLU A 579 -8.02 28.14 4.08
C GLU A 579 -8.64 29.43 4.60
N TRP A 580 -9.44 30.08 3.76
CA TRP A 580 -10.21 31.28 4.11
C TRP A 580 -11.68 31.03 3.81
N MET A 581 -12.52 31.27 4.79
CA MET A 581 -13.96 31.30 4.59
C MET A 581 -14.32 32.61 3.88
N VAL A 582 -14.79 32.52 2.62
CA VAL A 582 -15.09 33.66 1.77
C VAL A 582 -16.58 33.72 1.39
N GLY A 583 -17.01 34.84 0.80
CA GLY A 583 -18.40 35.11 0.44
C GLY A 583 -19.20 35.77 1.57
N LYS A 584 -20.34 36.35 1.22
CA LYS A 584 -21.18 37.11 2.18
C LYS A 584 -21.66 36.27 3.37
N LEU A 585 -21.91 34.98 3.17
CA LEU A 585 -22.38 34.06 4.21
C LEU A 585 -21.24 33.16 4.75
N LYS A 586 -19.98 33.39 4.34
CA LYS A 586 -18.82 32.54 4.69
C LYS A 586 -19.05 31.05 4.42
N GLN A 587 -19.75 30.73 3.33
CA GLN A 587 -20.09 29.34 2.93
C GLN A 587 -19.10 28.75 1.91
N ASN A 588 -18.26 29.61 1.30
CA ASN A 588 -17.25 29.17 0.34
C ASN A 588 -15.88 29.12 1.01
N VAL A 589 -15.04 28.21 0.60
CA VAL A 589 -13.65 28.07 1.06
C VAL A 589 -12.72 28.40 -0.09
N LEU A 590 -11.80 29.32 0.14
CA LEU A 590 -10.65 29.55 -0.72
C LEU A 590 -9.45 28.91 -0.04
N SER A 591 -8.75 28.00 -0.70
CA SER A 591 -7.57 27.33 -0.16
C SER A 591 -6.34 27.60 -1.01
N LEU A 592 -5.19 27.78 -0.33
CA LEU A 592 -3.87 27.80 -0.96
C LEU A 592 -2.98 26.80 -0.26
N ASN A 593 -2.47 25.83 -1.01
CA ASN A 593 -1.65 24.74 -0.51
C ASN A 593 -0.34 24.69 -1.29
N GLY A 594 0.77 24.45 -0.58
CA GLY A 594 2.09 24.34 -1.17
C GLY A 594 2.89 23.21 -0.54
N ARG A 595 3.74 22.58 -1.36
CA ARG A 595 4.69 21.55 -0.92
C ARG A 595 6.04 21.79 -1.56
N LEU A 596 7.09 21.74 -0.74
CA LEU A 596 8.48 21.69 -1.18
C LEU A 596 9.07 20.35 -0.76
N PHE A 597 9.77 19.72 -1.68
CA PHE A 597 10.35 18.40 -1.48
C PHE A 597 11.81 18.38 -1.93
N PHE A 598 12.68 17.89 -1.04
CA PHE A 598 14.10 17.73 -1.26
C PHE A 598 14.50 16.29 -0.91
N GLN A 599 15.29 15.66 -1.76
CA GLN A 599 15.82 14.32 -1.51
C GLN A 599 17.20 14.16 -2.14
N GLY A 600 17.98 13.24 -1.60
CA GLY A 600 19.22 12.82 -2.23
C GLY A 600 18.97 12.10 -3.56
N GLY A 601 19.97 12.09 -4.43
CA GLY A 601 19.91 11.37 -5.72
C GLY A 601 19.90 9.84 -5.53
N GLU A 602 19.49 9.13 -6.56
CA GLU A 602 19.68 7.68 -6.68
C GLU A 602 21.15 7.34 -6.93
N ARG A 603 21.58 6.14 -6.53
CA ARG A 603 22.98 5.68 -6.65
C ARG A 603 23.13 4.55 -7.67
#